data_e04eec3aa001074b20a622886c1eaabd
#
_entry.id   e04eec3aa001074b20a622886c1eaabd
#
_cell.length_a   1.000
_cell.length_b   1.000
_cell.length_c   1.000
_cell.angle_alpha   90.00
_cell.angle_beta   90.00
_cell.angle_gamma   90.00
#
_symmetry.space_group_name_H-M   'P 1'
#
loop_
_entity.id
_entity.type
_entity.pdbx_description
1 polymer ?
#
loop_
_entity_poly.entity_id
_entity_poly.type
_entity_poly.pdbx_seq_one_letter_code
_entity_poly.pdbx_strand_id
1 'polypeptide(L)'
;METTFLGKKISGRFTIPSGIVMTSATTLLKIAQTIPQIGVLTTKSIGPEKREGYREPILSQYAQGSFVNAVGLTNPGAVEFAKQLSEIKPKLPANKFLLISIFGANASEFVEVAKILEPYADGFELNLSCPHAKGYGMSIGQDPMLVKEITSAVKGAIKVPIVVKLTPNTDKIGLIAKAAEEGGASAICAINTVGPREHTFEGTPILSNKKGGASGKEILSIGLKCVKEIFENVKIPIIGCGGISTAQDVLEYEKAGASIFGVGSALAGMDTPELAQYFNELEKDFVNGTNNAAKLLKTIDMSFKKFKLVEKHKLADDLAVLEFDKNITIQPGQFVFAWVPECGEKPFSALDNEPLKMLVQKRGCLTEKLLALKTGDEVFIRGPHGKGIISQKDKKTIIVGGGCGIAALYQLAKELGTHNTEVFFGARDKKHLFYIKELMNCSTVWVTTNDGSFGKKGFISESLQRRLNEIETKEHTPKEKIVFYNCGPEAMIKTIIPIEEKYALKENIYCSIENITKCGVGICGSCASKTGKRTCVDGPFINSTEIE
;
A
#
# COMPACT_ATOMS: atom_id res chain seq x y z
N MET A 1 -5.71 26.24 1.35
CA MET A 1 -6.78 27.24 1.00
C MET A 1 -8.11 26.71 1.47
N GLU A 2 -8.70 27.32 2.51
CA GLU A 2 -10.05 26.95 2.93
C GLU A 2 -11.07 27.26 1.85
N THR A 3 -12.04 26.38 1.67
CA THR A 3 -13.13 26.52 0.71
C THR A 3 -14.38 25.84 1.24
N THR A 4 -15.48 25.91 0.49
CA THR A 4 -16.73 25.21 0.84
C THR A 4 -17.01 24.15 -0.21
N PHE A 5 -17.31 22.93 0.24
CA PHE A 5 -17.74 21.83 -0.62
C PHE A 5 -19.02 21.20 -0.06
N LEU A 6 -20.06 21.17 -0.87
CA LEU A 6 -21.39 20.61 -0.53
C LEU A 6 -21.93 21.09 0.84
N GLY A 7 -21.78 22.41 1.11
CA GLY A 7 -22.26 23.04 2.33
C GLY A 7 -21.33 22.98 3.54
N LYS A 8 -20.21 22.25 3.47
CA LYS A 8 -19.20 22.13 4.55
C LYS A 8 -17.95 22.93 4.23
N LYS A 9 -17.44 23.73 5.20
CA LYS A 9 -16.10 24.34 5.11
C LYS A 9 -15.03 23.26 5.19
N ILE A 10 -14.08 23.25 4.26
CA ILE A 10 -13.00 22.29 4.17
C ILE A 10 -11.64 22.99 4.11
N SER A 11 -10.61 22.28 4.59
CA SER A 11 -9.25 22.82 4.77
C SER A 11 -8.46 23.01 3.47
N GLY A 12 -8.87 22.37 2.37
CA GLY A 12 -8.16 22.44 1.09
C GLY A 12 -9.00 21.87 -0.06
N ARG A 13 -8.54 22.12 -1.29
CA ARG A 13 -9.24 21.74 -2.54
C ARG A 13 -8.77 20.41 -3.13
N PHE A 14 -7.96 19.63 -2.40
CA PHE A 14 -7.47 18.36 -2.90
C PHE A 14 -8.21 17.17 -2.27
N THR A 15 -8.23 16.07 -3.03
CA THR A 15 -8.61 14.72 -2.57
C THR A 15 -7.65 13.69 -3.14
N ILE A 16 -7.54 12.54 -2.46
CA ILE A 16 -6.97 11.32 -3.03
C ILE A 16 -8.13 10.44 -3.47
N PRO A 17 -8.24 10.08 -4.76
CA PRO A 17 -9.36 9.31 -5.27
C PRO A 17 -9.52 7.95 -4.60
N SER A 18 -10.75 7.44 -4.58
CA SER A 18 -11.09 6.12 -4.04
C SER A 18 -10.15 5.01 -4.54
N GLY A 19 -9.70 4.16 -3.62
CA GLY A 19 -8.84 3.01 -3.92
C GLY A 19 -7.34 3.31 -3.95
N ILE A 20 -6.93 4.52 -3.61
CA ILE A 20 -5.53 4.96 -3.59
C ILE A 20 -5.18 5.48 -2.19
N VAL A 21 -4.07 5.05 -1.61
CA VAL A 21 -3.51 5.47 -0.32
C VAL A 21 -4.51 5.31 0.84
N MET A 22 -5.59 6.08 0.88
CA MET A 22 -6.63 6.08 1.94
C MET A 22 -7.57 4.86 1.83
N THR A 23 -7.03 3.66 1.80
CA THR A 23 -7.79 2.43 1.58
C THR A 23 -8.18 1.68 2.85
N SER A 24 -7.65 2.10 3.99
CA SER A 24 -8.06 1.67 5.33
C SER A 24 -8.49 2.87 6.17
N ALA A 25 -9.32 2.66 7.18
CA ALA A 25 -9.75 3.70 8.11
C ALA A 25 -8.54 4.37 8.82
N THR A 26 -7.54 3.57 9.19
CA THR A 26 -6.34 4.06 9.88
C THR A 26 -5.46 4.93 8.99
N THR A 27 -5.23 4.52 7.73
CA THR A 27 -4.48 5.37 6.77
C THR A 27 -5.24 6.66 6.47
N LEU A 28 -6.57 6.59 6.33
CA LEU A 28 -7.41 7.77 6.11
C LEU A 28 -7.29 8.76 7.29
N LEU A 29 -7.35 8.27 8.54
CA LEU A 29 -7.14 9.09 9.73
C LEU A 29 -5.75 9.74 9.73
N LYS A 30 -4.70 8.96 9.45
CA LYS A 30 -3.31 9.45 9.37
C LYS A 30 -3.18 10.59 8.36
N ILE A 31 -3.70 10.41 7.14
CA ILE A 31 -3.70 11.44 6.09
C ILE A 31 -4.50 12.67 6.50
N ALA A 32 -5.69 12.49 7.10
CA ALA A 32 -6.53 13.59 7.56
C ALA A 32 -5.83 14.50 8.58
N GLN A 33 -5.03 13.89 9.47
CA GLN A 33 -4.30 14.60 10.53
C GLN A 33 -2.98 15.23 10.05
N THR A 34 -2.34 14.66 9.00
CA THR A 34 -1.00 15.08 8.57
C THR A 34 -1.00 16.00 7.36
N ILE A 35 -2.07 15.99 6.53
CA ILE A 35 -2.09 16.74 5.26
C ILE A 35 -3.30 17.70 5.22
N PRO A 36 -3.13 18.96 5.65
CA PRO A 36 -4.23 19.94 5.68
C PRO A 36 -4.81 20.23 4.29
N GLN A 37 -4.02 20.15 3.22
CA GLN A 37 -4.44 20.44 1.85
C GLN A 37 -5.49 19.48 1.30
N ILE A 38 -5.58 18.26 1.86
CA ILE A 38 -6.64 17.30 1.52
C ILE A 38 -7.90 17.65 2.31
N GLY A 39 -8.82 18.38 1.68
CA GLY A 39 -10.10 18.78 2.29
C GLY A 39 -11.18 17.72 2.18
N VAL A 40 -11.16 16.91 1.11
CA VAL A 40 -12.09 15.79 0.89
C VAL A 40 -11.37 14.46 1.09
N LEU A 41 -11.84 13.66 2.03
CA LEU A 41 -11.29 12.35 2.37
C LEU A 41 -12.15 11.27 1.70
N THR A 42 -11.69 10.76 0.56
CA THR A 42 -12.43 9.72 -0.19
C THR A 42 -11.97 8.33 0.24
N THR A 43 -12.89 7.51 0.75
CA THR A 43 -12.58 6.15 1.20
C THR A 43 -12.34 5.19 0.03
N LYS A 44 -11.87 3.99 0.32
CA LYS A 44 -12.01 2.84 -0.57
C LYS A 44 -13.48 2.62 -0.91
N SER A 45 -13.78 2.16 -2.13
CA SER A 45 -15.16 1.77 -2.46
C SER A 45 -15.57 0.52 -1.66
N ILE A 46 -16.66 0.64 -0.90
CA ILE A 46 -17.20 -0.37 0.00
C ILE A 46 -18.44 -0.99 -0.62
N GLY A 47 -18.53 -2.31 -0.60
CA GLY A 47 -19.71 -3.07 -1.01
C GLY A 47 -20.44 -3.69 0.17
N PRO A 48 -21.55 -4.41 -0.08
CA PRO A 48 -22.32 -5.06 0.98
C PRO A 48 -21.47 -6.07 1.76
N GLU A 49 -20.69 -6.87 1.06
CA GLU A 49 -19.89 -7.96 1.64
C GLU A 49 -18.38 -7.76 1.45
N LYS A 50 -17.59 -8.48 2.28
CA LYS A 50 -16.13 -8.56 2.16
C LYS A 50 -15.72 -9.15 0.81
N ARG A 51 -14.68 -8.53 0.18
CA ARG A 51 -14.05 -9.03 -1.04
C ARG A 51 -12.53 -9.00 -0.91
N GLU A 52 -11.89 -10.12 -1.23
CA GLU A 52 -10.42 -10.23 -1.23
C GLU A 52 -9.78 -9.56 -2.47
N GLY A 53 -10.58 -9.34 -3.52
CA GLY A 53 -10.11 -8.82 -4.79
C GLY A 53 -9.36 -9.86 -5.63
N TYR A 54 -8.60 -9.36 -6.63
CA TYR A 54 -7.81 -10.26 -7.47
C TYR A 54 -6.47 -10.62 -6.82
N ARG A 55 -5.95 -11.79 -7.24
CA ARG A 55 -4.58 -12.23 -6.92
C ARG A 55 -3.57 -11.28 -7.56
N GLU A 56 -2.42 -11.13 -6.93
CA GLU A 56 -1.29 -10.37 -7.47
C GLU A 56 -0.69 -11.06 -8.73
N PRO A 57 -0.11 -10.30 -9.69
CA PRO A 57 0.02 -8.84 -9.75
C PRO A 57 -1.31 -8.13 -9.99
N ILE A 58 -1.55 -7.04 -9.24
CA ILE A 58 -2.75 -6.20 -9.37
C ILE A 58 -2.47 -4.82 -9.95
N LEU A 59 -1.19 -4.49 -10.09
CA LEU A 59 -0.70 -3.21 -10.60
C LEU A 59 0.53 -3.45 -11.46
N SER A 60 0.59 -2.75 -12.60
CA SER A 60 1.73 -2.79 -13.52
C SER A 60 1.96 -1.40 -14.10
N GLN A 61 3.23 -1.01 -14.25
CA GLN A 61 3.63 0.28 -14.81
C GLN A 61 3.89 0.12 -16.32
N TYR A 62 3.20 0.91 -17.15
CA TYR A 62 3.38 0.88 -18.61
C TYR A 62 4.07 2.11 -19.18
N ALA A 63 4.16 3.18 -18.39
CA ALA A 63 4.96 4.37 -18.66
C ALA A 63 5.30 5.05 -17.32
N GLN A 64 6.25 5.98 -17.31
CA GLN A 64 6.63 6.69 -16.09
C GLN A 64 5.41 7.44 -15.49
N GLY A 65 5.10 7.18 -14.22
CA GLY A 65 3.94 7.74 -13.53
C GLY A 65 2.57 7.26 -14.04
N SER A 66 2.54 6.20 -14.86
CA SER A 66 1.31 5.67 -15.45
C SER A 66 1.21 4.15 -15.25
N PHE A 67 0.04 3.70 -14.80
CA PHE A 67 -0.17 2.33 -14.35
C PHE A 67 -1.43 1.71 -14.94
N VAL A 68 -1.42 0.39 -15.10
CA VAL A 68 -2.62 -0.43 -15.33
C VAL A 68 -2.91 -1.21 -14.06
N ASN A 69 -4.15 -1.18 -13.58
CA ASN A 69 -4.54 -1.87 -12.35
C ASN A 69 -5.79 -2.72 -12.51
N ALA A 70 -5.84 -3.83 -11.77
CA ALA A 70 -7.02 -4.64 -11.56
C ALA A 70 -7.01 -5.13 -10.11
N VAL A 71 -7.58 -4.34 -9.20
CA VAL A 71 -7.58 -4.66 -7.75
C VAL A 71 -8.73 -5.58 -7.37
N GLY A 72 -9.88 -5.49 -8.06
CA GLY A 72 -11.04 -6.38 -7.87
C GLY A 72 -11.93 -5.98 -6.70
N LEU A 73 -12.08 -4.69 -6.41
CA LEU A 73 -12.95 -4.14 -5.36
C LEU A 73 -12.69 -4.73 -3.95
N THR A 74 -11.41 -5.00 -3.62
CA THR A 74 -11.02 -5.43 -2.27
C THR A 74 -11.57 -4.47 -1.22
N ASN A 75 -12.36 -4.98 -0.26
CA ASN A 75 -12.96 -4.18 0.82
C ASN A 75 -13.44 -5.09 1.96
N PRO A 76 -13.63 -4.57 3.19
CA PRO A 76 -14.02 -5.39 4.34
C PRO A 76 -15.54 -5.70 4.43
N GLY A 77 -16.36 -5.09 3.54
CA GLY A 77 -17.82 -5.07 3.66
C GLY A 77 -18.34 -3.90 4.51
N ALA A 78 -19.59 -3.53 4.28
CA ALA A 78 -20.19 -2.33 4.89
C ALA A 78 -20.24 -2.38 6.42
N VAL A 79 -20.64 -3.51 6.98
CA VAL A 79 -20.79 -3.68 8.45
C VAL A 79 -19.44 -3.57 9.16
N GLU A 80 -18.41 -4.23 8.64
CA GLU A 80 -17.07 -4.17 9.23
C GLU A 80 -16.45 -2.78 9.08
N PHE A 81 -16.66 -2.16 7.92
CA PHE A 81 -16.16 -0.80 7.69
C PHE A 81 -16.85 0.24 8.59
N ALA A 82 -18.15 0.07 8.87
CA ALA A 82 -18.88 0.91 9.84
C ALA A 82 -18.23 0.90 11.22
N LYS A 83 -17.81 -0.29 11.72
CA LYS A 83 -17.07 -0.41 12.99
C LYS A 83 -15.76 0.38 12.95
N GLN A 84 -14.98 0.20 11.89
CA GLN A 84 -13.71 0.93 11.71
C GLN A 84 -13.93 2.45 11.65
N LEU A 85 -14.99 2.91 10.98
CA LEU A 85 -15.36 4.33 10.92
C LEU A 85 -15.80 4.87 12.28
N SER A 86 -16.50 4.09 13.10
CA SER A 86 -16.91 4.53 14.43
C SER A 86 -15.74 4.86 15.34
N GLU A 87 -14.60 4.17 15.17
CA GLU A 87 -13.37 4.41 15.94
C GLU A 87 -12.61 5.66 15.48
N ILE A 88 -12.66 5.98 14.18
CA ILE A 88 -11.89 7.09 13.63
C ILE A 88 -12.68 8.39 13.48
N LYS A 89 -13.98 8.33 13.25
CA LYS A 89 -14.82 9.53 12.99
C LYS A 89 -14.68 10.60 14.07
N PRO A 90 -14.65 10.28 15.38
CA PRO A 90 -14.46 11.27 16.45
C PRO A 90 -13.07 11.94 16.43
N LYS A 91 -12.08 11.32 15.78
CA LYS A 91 -10.69 11.79 15.71
C LYS A 91 -10.39 12.58 14.44
N LEU A 92 -11.33 12.62 13.48
CA LEU A 92 -11.18 13.37 12.24
C LEU A 92 -11.26 14.87 12.49
N PRO A 93 -10.39 15.69 11.89
CA PRO A 93 -10.51 17.15 11.96
C PRO A 93 -11.86 17.64 11.41
N ALA A 94 -12.49 18.59 12.08
CA ALA A 94 -13.83 19.08 11.74
C ALA A 94 -13.94 19.69 10.32
N ASN A 95 -12.82 20.24 9.81
CA ASN A 95 -12.70 20.86 8.50
C ASN A 95 -12.33 19.86 7.38
N LYS A 96 -12.66 18.58 7.54
CA LYS A 96 -12.53 17.54 6.52
C LYS A 96 -13.90 17.02 6.13
N PHE A 97 -14.13 16.83 4.83
CA PHE A 97 -15.34 16.20 4.29
C PHE A 97 -15.10 14.71 4.08
N LEU A 98 -15.73 13.85 4.86
CA LEU A 98 -15.62 12.40 4.70
C LEU A 98 -16.59 11.92 3.60
N LEU A 99 -16.04 11.65 2.41
CA LEU A 99 -16.73 11.13 1.24
C LEU A 99 -16.57 9.60 1.20
N ILE A 100 -17.62 8.87 1.58
CA ILE A 100 -17.58 7.40 1.58
C ILE A 100 -17.92 6.88 0.19
N SER A 101 -16.95 6.26 -0.48
CA SER A 101 -17.16 5.62 -1.78
C SER A 101 -17.84 4.26 -1.59
N ILE A 102 -18.91 3.99 -2.34
CA ILE A 102 -19.69 2.74 -2.28
C ILE A 102 -19.92 2.17 -3.66
N PHE A 103 -20.13 0.86 -3.73
CA PHE A 103 -20.53 0.17 -4.95
C PHE A 103 -21.58 -0.91 -4.65
N GLY A 104 -22.36 -1.27 -5.67
CA GLY A 104 -23.35 -2.32 -5.65
C GLY A 104 -23.61 -2.87 -7.05
N ALA A 105 -24.30 -3.98 -7.16
CA ALA A 105 -24.73 -4.59 -8.42
C ALA A 105 -26.02 -3.94 -8.96
N ASN A 106 -26.82 -3.34 -8.09
CA ASN A 106 -28.12 -2.76 -8.39
C ASN A 106 -28.48 -1.67 -7.36
N ALA A 107 -29.55 -0.93 -7.59
CA ALA A 107 -30.00 0.15 -6.71
C ALA A 107 -30.22 -0.28 -5.26
N SER A 108 -30.74 -1.50 -5.03
CA SER A 108 -30.99 -2.01 -3.68
C SER A 108 -29.71 -2.19 -2.87
N GLU A 109 -28.65 -2.76 -3.46
CA GLU A 109 -27.36 -2.92 -2.79
C GLU A 109 -26.70 -1.56 -2.47
N PHE A 110 -26.77 -0.59 -3.40
CA PHE A 110 -26.29 0.77 -3.12
C PHE A 110 -27.03 1.41 -1.94
N VAL A 111 -28.36 1.26 -1.88
CA VAL A 111 -29.18 1.77 -0.77
C VAL A 111 -28.86 1.09 0.55
N GLU A 112 -28.69 -0.22 0.55
CA GLU A 112 -28.32 -1.01 1.74
C GLU A 112 -26.98 -0.52 2.32
N VAL A 113 -25.94 -0.46 1.49
CA VAL A 113 -24.59 -0.01 1.90
C VAL A 113 -24.64 1.44 2.39
N ALA A 114 -25.36 2.32 1.67
CA ALA A 114 -25.50 3.72 2.05
C ALA A 114 -26.15 3.89 3.43
N LYS A 115 -27.23 3.17 3.74
CA LYS A 115 -27.92 3.22 5.05
C LYS A 115 -27.03 2.75 6.20
N ILE A 116 -26.22 1.71 5.99
CA ILE A 116 -25.28 1.20 7.02
C ILE A 116 -24.22 2.26 7.35
N LEU A 117 -23.73 2.98 6.34
CA LEU A 117 -22.59 3.89 6.47
C LEU A 117 -22.99 5.37 6.68
N GLU A 118 -24.27 5.74 6.47
CA GLU A 118 -24.75 7.13 6.57
C GLU A 118 -24.41 7.81 7.91
N PRO A 119 -24.47 7.14 9.11
CA PRO A 119 -24.14 7.79 10.38
C PRO A 119 -22.70 8.38 10.43
N TYR A 120 -21.82 7.93 9.56
CA TYR A 120 -20.42 8.35 9.53
C TYR A 120 -20.09 9.30 8.38
N ALA A 121 -20.91 9.33 7.32
CA ALA A 121 -20.64 10.05 6.08
C ALA A 121 -20.95 11.55 6.19
N ASP A 122 -20.10 12.39 5.56
CA ASP A 122 -20.51 13.75 5.19
C ASP A 122 -21.15 13.75 3.78
N GLY A 123 -20.87 12.70 2.98
CA GLY A 123 -21.47 12.41 1.68
C GLY A 123 -21.05 11.05 1.14
N PHE A 124 -21.71 10.58 0.08
CA PHE A 124 -21.38 9.33 -0.60
C PHE A 124 -20.87 9.56 -2.00
N GLU A 125 -19.82 8.80 -2.41
CA GLU A 125 -19.43 8.64 -3.81
C GLU A 125 -20.01 7.33 -4.34
N LEU A 126 -20.89 7.39 -5.34
CA LEU A 126 -21.41 6.21 -6.04
C LEU A 126 -20.43 5.79 -7.13
N ASN A 127 -19.70 4.70 -6.91
CA ASN A 127 -18.79 4.14 -7.90
C ASN A 127 -19.54 3.25 -8.88
N LEU A 128 -20.07 3.84 -9.95
CA LEU A 128 -20.84 3.16 -10.99
C LEU A 128 -19.98 2.54 -12.09
N SER A 129 -18.65 2.66 -12.00
CA SER A 129 -17.76 2.47 -13.14
C SER A 129 -16.72 1.37 -12.97
N CYS A 130 -16.94 0.36 -12.11
CA CYS A 130 -15.95 -0.70 -11.92
C CYS A 130 -15.96 -1.69 -13.10
N PRO A 131 -14.95 -1.68 -14.02
CA PRO A 131 -14.96 -2.51 -15.22
C PRO A 131 -14.60 -3.99 -14.98
N HIS A 132 -14.20 -4.37 -13.76
CA HIS A 132 -13.49 -5.62 -13.52
C HIS A 132 -14.20 -6.62 -12.58
N ALA A 133 -15.36 -6.28 -12.02
CA ALA A 133 -16.11 -7.21 -11.18
C ALA A 133 -17.26 -7.82 -11.96
N LYS A 134 -17.27 -9.15 -12.17
CA LYS A 134 -18.41 -9.86 -12.76
C LYS A 134 -19.69 -9.49 -11.99
N GLY A 135 -20.69 -8.97 -12.70
CA GLY A 135 -21.98 -8.54 -12.13
C GLY A 135 -21.98 -7.09 -11.56
N TYR A 136 -20.84 -6.37 -11.57
CA TYR A 136 -20.73 -5.00 -11.06
C TYR A 136 -20.11 -4.10 -12.13
N GLY A 137 -20.77 -3.05 -12.54
CA GLY A 137 -20.09 -1.85 -12.93
C GLY A 137 -20.12 -1.37 -14.36
N MET A 138 -19.36 -1.82 -15.34
CA MET A 138 -19.12 -1.05 -16.57
C MET A 138 -20.40 -0.79 -17.39
N SER A 139 -21.32 -1.73 -17.45
CA SER A 139 -22.63 -1.56 -18.12
C SER A 139 -23.52 -0.55 -17.40
N ILE A 140 -23.47 -0.50 -16.07
CA ILE A 140 -24.27 0.45 -15.26
C ILE A 140 -23.81 1.88 -15.53
N GLY A 141 -22.51 2.15 -15.48
CA GLY A 141 -21.96 3.49 -15.64
C GLY A 141 -22.00 4.05 -17.07
N GLN A 142 -22.38 3.24 -18.05
CA GLN A 142 -22.53 3.63 -19.46
C GLN A 142 -23.99 3.87 -19.88
N ASP A 143 -24.95 3.55 -19.01
CA ASP A 143 -26.38 3.72 -19.26
C ASP A 143 -26.93 4.90 -18.43
N PRO A 144 -27.32 6.03 -19.07
CA PRO A 144 -27.87 7.19 -18.35
C PRO A 144 -29.12 6.86 -17.52
N MET A 145 -29.96 5.92 -17.98
CA MET A 145 -31.19 5.57 -17.26
C MET A 145 -30.88 4.81 -15.97
N LEU A 146 -29.94 3.85 -16.00
CA LEU A 146 -29.50 3.13 -14.82
C LEU A 146 -28.77 4.05 -13.82
N VAL A 147 -27.94 4.98 -14.33
CA VAL A 147 -27.27 5.98 -13.48
C VAL A 147 -28.30 6.85 -12.77
N LYS A 148 -29.33 7.34 -13.47
CA LYS A 148 -30.43 8.13 -12.89
C LYS A 148 -31.22 7.32 -11.86
N GLU A 149 -31.59 6.08 -12.19
CA GLU A 149 -32.33 5.17 -11.30
C GLU A 149 -31.60 4.96 -9.98
N ILE A 150 -30.32 4.51 -10.05
CA ILE A 150 -29.52 4.25 -8.86
C ILE A 150 -29.33 5.52 -8.03
N THR A 151 -29.01 6.64 -8.68
CA THR A 151 -28.81 7.91 -7.99
C THR A 151 -30.09 8.36 -7.29
N SER A 152 -31.26 8.26 -7.94
CA SER A 152 -32.55 8.59 -7.37
C SER A 152 -32.93 7.68 -6.21
N ALA A 153 -32.68 6.38 -6.33
CA ALA A 153 -32.97 5.40 -5.26
C ALA A 153 -32.14 5.71 -4.00
N VAL A 154 -30.82 5.95 -4.16
CA VAL A 154 -29.97 6.32 -3.03
C VAL A 154 -30.39 7.68 -2.46
N LYS A 155 -30.66 8.69 -3.31
CA LYS A 155 -31.11 10.03 -2.87
C LYS A 155 -32.39 9.97 -2.05
N GLY A 156 -33.32 9.12 -2.42
CA GLY A 156 -34.57 8.90 -1.65
C GLY A 156 -34.36 8.18 -0.31
N ALA A 157 -33.24 7.50 -0.14
CA ALA A 157 -32.98 6.65 1.04
C ALA A 157 -32.10 7.30 2.12
N ILE A 158 -31.31 8.35 1.77
CA ILE A 158 -30.35 9.02 2.66
C ILE A 158 -30.50 10.54 2.62
N LYS A 159 -29.95 11.22 3.64
CA LYS A 159 -30.04 12.69 3.80
C LYS A 159 -28.79 13.43 3.33
N VAL A 160 -27.61 12.76 3.35
CA VAL A 160 -26.33 13.39 2.98
C VAL A 160 -26.17 13.55 1.47
N PRO A 161 -25.33 14.48 0.99
CA PRO A 161 -25.10 14.69 -0.43
C PRO A 161 -24.48 13.47 -1.13
N ILE A 162 -24.76 13.36 -2.44
CA ILE A 162 -24.28 12.28 -3.32
C ILE A 162 -23.36 12.84 -4.38
N VAL A 163 -22.19 12.23 -4.55
CA VAL A 163 -21.26 12.42 -5.65
C VAL A 163 -21.33 11.19 -6.57
N VAL A 164 -21.53 11.38 -7.87
CA VAL A 164 -21.54 10.25 -8.81
C VAL A 164 -20.21 10.18 -9.55
N LYS A 165 -19.50 9.04 -9.43
CA LYS A 165 -18.22 8.83 -10.10
C LYS A 165 -18.39 8.16 -11.44
N LEU A 166 -17.95 8.87 -12.50
CA LEU A 166 -18.15 8.49 -13.89
C LEU A 166 -16.92 7.83 -14.50
N THR A 167 -17.20 6.92 -15.45
CA THR A 167 -16.18 6.28 -16.28
C THR A 167 -15.93 7.10 -17.56
N PRO A 168 -14.66 7.19 -18.03
CA PRO A 168 -14.36 7.78 -19.33
C PRO A 168 -14.62 6.82 -20.51
N ASN A 169 -14.98 5.57 -20.23
CA ASN A 169 -15.11 4.51 -21.23
C ASN A 169 -16.49 4.55 -21.91
N THR A 170 -16.90 5.73 -22.38
CA THR A 170 -18.17 6.01 -23.04
C THR A 170 -18.01 7.25 -23.93
N ASP A 171 -18.83 7.35 -24.95
CA ASP A 171 -18.97 8.53 -25.81
C ASP A 171 -20.07 9.49 -25.35
N LYS A 172 -20.70 9.24 -24.21
CA LYS A 172 -21.90 9.95 -23.71
C LYS A 172 -21.72 10.49 -22.28
N ILE A 173 -20.50 10.83 -21.88
CA ILE A 173 -20.21 11.17 -20.48
C ILE A 173 -21.00 12.41 -20.02
N GLY A 174 -21.22 13.40 -20.89
CA GLY A 174 -22.05 14.57 -20.62
C GLY A 174 -23.52 14.21 -20.35
N LEU A 175 -24.10 13.33 -21.17
CA LEU A 175 -25.48 12.83 -20.97
C LEU A 175 -25.62 12.01 -19.67
N ILE A 176 -24.62 11.19 -19.35
CA ILE A 176 -24.60 10.40 -18.12
C ILE A 176 -24.50 11.33 -16.91
N ALA A 177 -23.66 12.37 -16.97
CA ALA A 177 -23.55 13.36 -15.91
C ALA A 177 -24.87 14.11 -15.70
N LYS A 178 -25.57 14.48 -16.80
CA LYS A 178 -26.89 15.10 -16.75
C LYS A 178 -27.93 14.18 -16.09
N ALA A 179 -27.94 12.91 -16.46
CA ALA A 179 -28.82 11.91 -15.84
C ALA A 179 -28.55 11.73 -14.34
N ALA A 180 -27.27 11.77 -13.92
CA ALA A 180 -26.89 11.74 -12.50
C ALA A 180 -27.41 12.98 -11.75
N GLU A 181 -27.26 14.20 -12.32
CA GLU A 181 -27.80 15.45 -11.76
C GLU A 181 -29.33 15.37 -11.63
N GLU A 182 -30.04 14.94 -12.67
CA GLU A 182 -31.48 14.72 -12.65
C GLU A 182 -31.92 13.66 -11.64
N GLY A 183 -31.06 12.67 -11.37
CA GLY A 183 -31.25 11.67 -10.31
C GLY A 183 -31.02 12.19 -8.90
N GLY A 184 -30.58 13.45 -8.73
CA GLY A 184 -30.35 14.10 -7.45
C GLY A 184 -28.90 14.07 -6.95
N ALA A 185 -27.93 13.84 -7.84
CA ALA A 185 -26.51 14.01 -7.52
C ALA A 185 -26.23 15.46 -7.10
N SER A 186 -25.40 15.64 -6.08
CA SER A 186 -24.95 16.93 -5.56
C SER A 186 -23.61 17.37 -6.15
N ALA A 187 -22.85 16.45 -6.72
CA ALA A 187 -21.60 16.67 -7.44
C ALA A 187 -21.27 15.48 -8.36
N ILE A 188 -20.36 15.71 -9.32
CA ILE A 188 -19.81 14.64 -10.17
C ILE A 188 -18.32 14.45 -9.83
N CYS A 189 -17.83 13.20 -9.82
CA CYS A 189 -16.40 12.87 -9.81
C CYS A 189 -16.01 12.28 -11.18
N ALA A 190 -15.04 12.85 -11.85
CA ALA A 190 -14.56 12.38 -13.14
C ALA A 190 -13.05 12.62 -13.27
N ILE A 191 -12.33 11.58 -13.71
CA ILE A 191 -12.75 10.32 -14.31
C ILE A 191 -12.26 9.11 -13.48
N ASN A 192 -12.91 7.96 -13.64
CA ASN A 192 -12.33 6.68 -13.27
C ASN A 192 -11.25 6.27 -14.31
N THR A 193 -10.66 5.10 -14.19
CA THR A 193 -9.59 4.61 -15.07
C THR A 193 -10.08 4.35 -16.49
N VAL A 194 -9.16 4.52 -17.47
CA VAL A 194 -9.40 4.28 -18.90
C VAL A 194 -9.12 2.81 -19.22
N GLY A 195 -10.03 2.12 -19.91
CA GLY A 195 -9.78 0.72 -20.25
C GLY A 195 -10.96 0.00 -20.86
N PRO A 196 -10.84 -1.30 -21.04
CA PRO A 196 -9.79 -2.21 -20.53
C PRO A 196 -8.47 -2.11 -21.31
N ARG A 197 -7.34 -2.12 -20.59
CA ARG A 197 -5.99 -2.15 -21.16
C ARG A 197 -5.26 -3.42 -20.71
N GLU A 198 -4.58 -4.07 -21.64
CA GLU A 198 -3.64 -5.15 -21.36
C GLU A 198 -2.21 -4.60 -21.26
N HIS A 199 -1.40 -5.17 -20.37
CA HIS A 199 0.03 -4.91 -20.29
C HIS A 199 0.75 -6.24 -20.09
N THR A 200 1.74 -6.51 -20.96
CA THR A 200 2.44 -7.80 -21.03
C THR A 200 3.94 -7.65 -20.75
N PHE A 201 4.53 -8.71 -20.23
CA PHE A 201 5.98 -8.89 -20.19
C PHE A 201 6.31 -10.17 -21.00
N GLU A 202 7.11 -10.03 -22.03
CA GLU A 202 7.45 -11.12 -22.99
C GLU A 202 6.20 -11.88 -23.50
N GLY A 203 5.14 -11.13 -23.84
CA GLY A 203 3.90 -11.70 -24.36
C GLY A 203 2.95 -12.27 -23.27
N THR A 204 3.39 -12.35 -22.03
CA THR A 204 2.56 -12.84 -20.91
C THR A 204 1.86 -11.66 -20.22
N PRO A 205 0.52 -11.67 -20.04
CA PRO A 205 -0.17 -10.65 -19.27
C PRO A 205 0.35 -10.59 -17.84
N ILE A 206 0.77 -9.38 -17.41
CA ILE A 206 1.31 -9.20 -16.05
C ILE A 206 0.19 -9.31 -15.02
N LEU A 207 -0.92 -8.60 -15.21
CA LEU A 207 -2.02 -8.62 -14.26
C LEU A 207 -2.68 -10.00 -14.21
N SER A 208 -2.98 -10.50 -13.02
CA SER A 208 -3.68 -11.78 -12.85
C SER A 208 -5.07 -11.81 -13.52
N ASN A 209 -5.73 -10.64 -13.64
CA ASN A 209 -6.98 -10.46 -14.38
C ASN A 209 -6.76 -10.24 -15.89
N LYS A 210 -5.53 -10.34 -16.40
CA LYS A 210 -5.07 -10.09 -17.78
C LYS A 210 -5.22 -8.63 -18.23
N LYS A 211 -6.35 -7.98 -17.98
CA LYS A 211 -6.65 -6.60 -18.35
C LYS A 211 -7.00 -5.76 -17.13
N GLY A 212 -6.75 -4.45 -17.22
CA GLY A 212 -7.02 -3.50 -16.14
C GLY A 212 -7.40 -2.11 -16.66
N GLY A 213 -7.63 -1.20 -15.73
CA GLY A 213 -7.85 0.21 -16.01
C GLY A 213 -6.54 0.99 -15.99
N ALA A 214 -6.31 1.82 -17.00
CA ALA A 214 -5.15 2.71 -17.09
C ALA A 214 -5.37 3.98 -16.27
N SER A 215 -4.32 4.40 -15.57
CA SER A 215 -4.28 5.63 -14.77
C SER A 215 -2.91 6.31 -14.92
N GLY A 216 -2.80 7.56 -14.45
CA GLY A 216 -1.55 8.32 -14.47
C GLY A 216 -1.50 9.37 -15.58
N LYS A 217 -0.30 9.89 -15.83
CA LYS A 217 -0.08 11.05 -16.71
C LYS A 217 -0.66 10.86 -18.12
N GLU A 218 -0.57 9.64 -18.65
CA GLU A 218 -1.03 9.31 -20.01
C GLU A 218 -2.55 9.49 -20.23
N ILE A 219 -3.35 9.55 -19.16
CA ILE A 219 -4.80 9.76 -19.29
C ILE A 219 -5.23 11.21 -19.02
N LEU A 220 -4.29 12.15 -18.80
CA LEU A 220 -4.58 13.54 -18.44
C LEU A 220 -5.49 14.22 -19.47
N SER A 221 -5.15 14.12 -20.74
CA SER A 221 -5.93 14.74 -21.82
C SER A 221 -7.36 14.20 -21.94
N ILE A 222 -7.53 12.89 -21.66
CA ILE A 222 -8.84 12.24 -21.62
C ILE A 222 -9.66 12.79 -20.45
N GLY A 223 -9.03 12.90 -19.26
CA GLY A 223 -9.68 13.45 -18.08
C GLY A 223 -10.14 14.90 -18.27
N LEU A 224 -9.28 15.75 -18.82
CA LEU A 224 -9.60 17.14 -19.14
C LEU A 224 -10.76 17.27 -20.12
N LYS A 225 -10.74 16.49 -21.21
CA LYS A 225 -11.84 16.45 -22.18
C LYS A 225 -13.17 16.05 -21.53
N CYS A 226 -13.16 14.97 -20.73
CA CYS A 226 -14.36 14.50 -20.04
C CYS A 226 -14.91 15.53 -19.05
N VAL A 227 -14.04 16.15 -18.23
CA VAL A 227 -14.48 17.17 -17.25
C VAL A 227 -15.07 18.38 -17.95
N LYS A 228 -14.48 18.84 -19.06
CA LYS A 228 -15.02 19.93 -19.86
C LYS A 228 -16.41 19.60 -20.42
N GLU A 229 -16.59 18.42 -21.02
CA GLU A 229 -17.89 17.95 -21.53
C GLU A 229 -18.93 17.86 -20.41
N ILE A 230 -18.56 17.36 -19.21
CA ILE A 230 -19.44 17.31 -18.05
C ILE A 230 -19.85 18.74 -17.63
N PHE A 231 -18.88 19.66 -17.52
CA PHE A 231 -19.12 21.04 -17.10
C PHE A 231 -20.10 21.77 -18.02
N GLU A 232 -20.09 21.48 -19.33
CA GLU A 232 -21.03 22.02 -20.29
C GLU A 232 -22.45 21.47 -20.13
N ASN A 233 -22.65 20.33 -19.45
CA ASN A 233 -23.93 19.63 -19.33
C ASN A 233 -24.56 19.67 -17.93
N VAL A 234 -23.82 20.01 -16.86
CA VAL A 234 -24.34 20.04 -15.48
C VAL A 234 -24.05 21.37 -14.80
N LYS A 235 -24.79 21.66 -13.73
CA LYS A 235 -24.59 22.87 -12.89
C LYS A 235 -24.03 22.59 -11.49
N ILE A 236 -23.91 21.32 -11.15
CA ILE A 236 -23.35 20.87 -9.87
C ILE A 236 -21.81 20.81 -9.92
N PRO A 237 -21.11 20.95 -8.76
CA PRO A 237 -19.66 20.94 -8.70
C PRO A 237 -19.03 19.65 -9.25
N ILE A 238 -17.79 19.77 -9.73
CA ILE A 238 -17.04 18.64 -10.30
C ILE A 238 -15.75 18.41 -9.49
N ILE A 239 -15.53 17.17 -9.06
CA ILE A 239 -14.24 16.66 -8.61
C ILE A 239 -13.51 16.15 -9.85
N GLY A 240 -12.48 16.87 -10.29
CA GLY A 240 -11.65 16.47 -11.44
C GLY A 240 -10.52 15.55 -11.01
N CYS A 241 -10.36 14.41 -11.66
CA CYS A 241 -9.24 13.49 -11.45
C CYS A 241 -8.88 12.71 -12.71
N GLY A 242 -7.61 12.31 -12.81
CA GLY A 242 -7.04 11.60 -13.96
C GLY A 242 -5.78 12.30 -14.47
N GLY A 243 -4.61 11.82 -14.05
CA GLY A 243 -3.31 12.29 -14.51
C GLY A 243 -2.75 13.55 -13.85
N ILE A 244 -3.44 14.16 -12.89
CA ILE A 244 -2.94 15.32 -12.13
C ILE A 244 -1.66 14.93 -11.39
N SER A 245 -0.60 15.71 -11.62
CA SER A 245 0.72 15.53 -11.01
C SER A 245 1.46 16.85 -10.72
N THR A 246 1.04 17.96 -11.33
CA THR A 246 1.66 19.29 -11.19
C THR A 246 0.60 20.37 -10.99
N ALA A 247 1.01 21.54 -10.55
CA ALA A 247 0.13 22.70 -10.42
C ALA A 247 -0.48 23.12 -11.78
N GLN A 248 0.27 22.95 -12.86
CA GLN A 248 -0.27 23.20 -14.22
C GLN A 248 -1.44 22.29 -14.55
N ASP A 249 -1.35 20.99 -14.20
CA ASP A 249 -2.46 20.07 -14.40
C ASP A 249 -3.69 20.48 -13.57
N VAL A 250 -3.49 20.98 -12.34
CA VAL A 250 -4.56 21.52 -11.48
C VAL A 250 -5.25 22.72 -12.14
N LEU A 251 -4.46 23.66 -12.67
CA LEU A 251 -4.97 24.85 -13.39
C LEU A 251 -5.77 24.45 -14.65
N GLU A 252 -5.32 23.44 -15.38
CA GLU A 252 -6.04 22.95 -16.56
C GLU A 252 -7.38 22.30 -16.18
N TYR A 253 -7.42 21.52 -15.09
CA TYR A 253 -8.67 20.97 -14.56
C TYR A 253 -9.61 22.06 -14.03
N GLU A 254 -9.10 23.10 -13.39
CA GLU A 254 -9.89 24.25 -12.94
C GLU A 254 -10.52 24.97 -14.15
N LYS A 255 -9.74 25.23 -15.21
CA LYS A 255 -10.23 25.80 -16.46
C LYS A 255 -11.26 24.90 -17.18
N ALA A 256 -11.14 23.59 -17.01
CA ALA A 256 -12.11 22.63 -17.54
C ALA A 256 -13.41 22.57 -16.71
N GLY A 257 -13.47 23.24 -15.54
CA GLY A 257 -14.67 23.36 -14.69
C GLY A 257 -14.63 22.56 -13.39
N ALA A 258 -13.50 21.92 -13.03
CA ALA A 258 -13.38 21.24 -11.76
C ALA A 258 -13.16 22.23 -10.60
N SER A 259 -13.73 21.94 -9.42
CA SER A 259 -13.58 22.73 -8.20
C SER A 259 -12.77 22.04 -7.10
N ILE A 260 -12.71 20.71 -7.12
CA ILE A 260 -11.88 19.86 -6.26
C ILE A 260 -10.99 19.00 -7.17
N PHE A 261 -9.77 18.71 -6.75
CA PHE A 261 -8.76 18.06 -7.57
C PHE A 261 -8.28 16.75 -6.94
N GLY A 262 -8.43 15.64 -7.67
CA GLY A 262 -8.07 14.31 -7.24
C GLY A 262 -6.68 13.89 -7.74
N VAL A 263 -5.70 13.79 -6.83
CA VAL A 263 -4.36 13.33 -7.14
C VAL A 263 -4.21 11.87 -6.74
N GLY A 264 -3.87 11.01 -7.70
CA GLY A 264 -3.80 9.55 -7.50
C GLY A 264 -2.44 8.95 -7.81
N SER A 265 -2.21 8.56 -9.05
CA SER A 265 -1.01 7.81 -9.50
C SER A 265 0.31 8.55 -9.25
N ALA A 266 0.30 9.87 -9.22
CA ALA A 266 1.47 10.70 -8.90
C ALA A 266 2.04 10.44 -7.49
N LEU A 267 1.24 9.87 -6.58
CA LEU A 267 1.62 9.57 -5.20
C LEU A 267 2.41 8.26 -5.05
N ALA A 268 2.66 7.55 -6.16
CA ALA A 268 3.41 6.30 -6.14
C ALA A 268 4.82 6.50 -5.58
N GLY A 269 5.23 5.61 -4.68
CA GLY A 269 6.55 5.63 -4.05
C GLY A 269 6.72 6.61 -2.89
N MET A 270 5.76 7.49 -2.65
CA MET A 270 5.84 8.47 -1.56
C MET A 270 5.43 7.86 -0.22
N ASP A 271 6.25 8.05 0.80
CA ASP A 271 5.87 7.79 2.19
C ASP A 271 4.95 8.90 2.74
N THR A 272 4.51 8.77 4.00
CA THR A 272 3.57 9.74 4.58
C THR A 272 4.13 11.16 4.72
N PRO A 273 5.38 11.40 5.19
CA PRO A 273 6.01 12.71 5.18
C PRO A 273 6.16 13.32 3.78
N GLU A 274 6.55 12.53 2.79
CA GLU A 274 6.71 12.96 1.41
C GLU A 274 5.37 13.36 0.77
N LEU A 275 4.30 12.64 1.08
CA LEU A 275 2.94 13.03 0.68
C LEU A 275 2.58 14.42 1.25
N ALA A 276 2.86 14.66 2.53
CA ALA A 276 2.57 15.95 3.17
C ALA A 276 3.39 17.09 2.51
N GLN A 277 4.65 16.85 2.24
CA GLN A 277 5.50 17.80 1.53
C GLN A 277 4.99 18.08 0.11
N TYR A 278 4.65 17.02 -0.64
CA TYR A 278 4.14 17.15 -2.00
C TYR A 278 2.86 17.98 -2.07
N PHE A 279 1.85 17.69 -1.25
CA PHE A 279 0.60 18.46 -1.27
C PHE A 279 0.79 19.91 -0.79
N ASN A 280 1.71 20.15 0.14
CA ASN A 280 2.05 21.50 0.57
C ASN A 280 2.68 22.33 -0.58
N GLU A 281 3.64 21.74 -1.29
CA GLU A 281 4.25 22.42 -2.44
C GLU A 281 3.28 22.54 -3.62
N LEU A 282 2.43 21.53 -3.87
CA LEU A 282 1.41 21.57 -4.92
C LEU A 282 0.41 22.73 -4.72
N GLU A 283 -0.04 22.94 -3.47
CA GLU A 283 -0.92 24.07 -3.14
C GLU A 283 -0.21 25.43 -3.33
N LYS A 284 1.03 25.54 -2.88
CA LYS A 284 1.84 26.77 -3.08
C LYS A 284 2.08 27.06 -4.56
N ASP A 285 2.45 26.03 -5.32
CA ASP A 285 2.69 26.15 -6.75
C ASP A 285 1.41 26.58 -7.50
N PHE A 286 0.26 26.01 -7.10
CA PHE A 286 -1.03 26.36 -7.67
C PHE A 286 -1.41 27.83 -7.42
N VAL A 287 -1.07 28.38 -6.23
CA VAL A 287 -1.33 29.77 -5.89
C VAL A 287 -0.33 30.73 -6.56
N ASN A 288 0.94 30.34 -6.62
CA ASN A 288 2.04 31.23 -7.00
C ASN A 288 2.48 31.05 -8.46
N GLY A 289 1.96 30.07 -9.19
CA GLY A 289 2.37 29.76 -10.58
C GLY A 289 3.78 29.17 -10.67
N THR A 290 4.23 28.43 -9.63
CA THR A 290 5.55 27.76 -9.58
C THR A 290 5.40 26.26 -9.85
N ASN A 291 6.50 25.48 -9.82
CA ASN A 291 6.50 24.06 -10.15
C ASN A 291 7.46 23.23 -9.27
N ASN A 292 7.45 23.46 -7.98
CA ASN A 292 8.33 22.77 -7.01
C ASN A 292 7.83 21.36 -6.68
N ALA A 293 6.50 21.15 -6.61
CA ALA A 293 5.90 19.86 -6.36
C ALA A 293 6.34 18.80 -7.39
N ALA A 294 6.54 19.21 -8.66
CA ALA A 294 7.01 18.30 -9.70
C ALA A 294 8.39 17.69 -9.40
N LYS A 295 9.25 18.37 -8.63
CA LYS A 295 10.57 17.87 -8.22
C LYS A 295 10.50 16.79 -7.15
N LEU A 296 9.35 16.65 -6.49
CA LEU A 296 9.10 15.65 -5.45
C LEU A 296 8.51 14.35 -6.00
N LEU A 297 8.11 14.33 -7.28
CA LEU A 297 7.61 13.12 -7.93
C LEU A 297 8.68 12.05 -7.98
N LYS A 298 8.31 10.83 -7.60
CA LYS A 298 9.23 9.70 -7.57
C LYS A 298 9.36 9.05 -8.95
N THR A 299 10.58 8.68 -9.29
CA THR A 299 10.83 7.75 -10.39
C THR A 299 10.56 6.33 -9.90
N ILE A 300 9.53 5.70 -10.42
CA ILE A 300 9.15 4.34 -10.06
C ILE A 300 9.58 3.40 -11.19
N ASP A 301 10.19 2.28 -10.83
CA ASP A 301 10.49 1.16 -11.73
C ASP A 301 9.77 -0.10 -11.22
N MET A 302 8.74 -0.52 -11.93
CA MET A 302 8.02 -1.78 -11.68
C MET A 302 8.30 -2.82 -12.78
N SER A 303 9.33 -2.61 -13.59
CA SER A 303 9.71 -3.56 -14.64
C SER A 303 10.18 -4.88 -14.05
N PHE A 304 9.75 -5.97 -14.65
CA PHE A 304 10.30 -7.29 -14.35
C PHE A 304 11.64 -7.50 -15.06
N LYS A 305 12.53 -8.17 -14.36
CA LYS A 305 13.79 -8.68 -14.92
C LYS A 305 13.80 -10.19 -14.80
N LYS A 306 14.32 -10.85 -15.80
CA LYS A 306 14.44 -12.31 -15.83
C LYS A 306 15.68 -12.74 -15.07
N PHE A 307 15.52 -13.65 -14.11
CA PHE A 307 16.58 -14.30 -13.34
C PHE A 307 16.52 -15.81 -13.58
N LYS A 308 17.68 -16.47 -13.73
CA LYS A 308 17.78 -17.92 -13.84
C LYS A 308 18.23 -18.51 -12.52
N LEU A 309 17.58 -19.59 -12.09
CA LEU A 309 18.02 -20.36 -10.92
C LEU A 309 19.36 -21.03 -11.26
N VAL A 310 20.40 -20.74 -10.49
CA VAL A 310 21.72 -21.36 -10.58
C VAL A 310 21.82 -22.54 -9.63
N GLU A 311 21.42 -22.33 -8.37
CA GLU A 311 21.52 -23.35 -7.34
C GLU A 311 20.33 -23.29 -6.38
N LYS A 312 19.96 -24.46 -5.85
CA LYS A 312 18.92 -24.60 -4.83
C LYS A 312 19.46 -25.40 -3.65
N HIS A 313 19.63 -24.73 -2.52
CA HIS A 313 20.07 -25.34 -1.28
C HIS A 313 18.85 -25.72 -0.43
N LYS A 314 18.47 -27.01 -0.46
CA LYS A 314 17.37 -27.53 0.36
C LYS A 314 17.81 -27.58 1.84
N LEU A 315 17.07 -26.88 2.70
CA LEU A 315 17.30 -26.84 4.16
C LEU A 315 16.36 -27.80 4.89
N ALA A 316 15.08 -27.78 4.53
CA ALA A 316 14.04 -28.68 5.02
C ALA A 316 13.08 -29.06 3.87
N ASP A 317 12.05 -29.87 4.13
CA ASP A 317 11.09 -30.25 3.10
C ASP A 317 10.21 -29.06 2.64
N ASP A 318 10.07 -28.07 3.49
CA ASP A 318 9.30 -26.85 3.25
C ASP A 318 10.16 -25.58 3.08
N LEU A 319 11.52 -25.70 3.08
CA LEU A 319 12.41 -24.55 3.12
C LEU A 319 13.65 -24.75 2.24
N ALA A 320 13.96 -23.78 1.40
CA ALA A 320 15.20 -23.74 0.59
C ALA A 320 15.70 -22.31 0.38
N VAL A 321 16.99 -22.17 0.13
CA VAL A 321 17.62 -20.99 -0.42
C VAL A 321 17.74 -21.17 -1.94
N LEU A 322 17.24 -20.20 -2.69
CA LEU A 322 17.37 -20.13 -4.15
C LEU A 322 18.41 -19.09 -4.51
N GLU A 323 19.44 -19.49 -5.27
CA GLU A 323 20.49 -18.62 -5.79
C GLU A 323 20.28 -18.39 -7.29
N PHE A 324 20.36 -17.15 -7.73
CA PHE A 324 20.09 -16.73 -9.10
C PHE A 324 21.36 -16.24 -9.81
N ASP A 325 21.30 -16.14 -11.14
CA ASP A 325 22.42 -15.80 -12.02
C ASP A 325 22.82 -14.32 -12.03
N LYS A 326 22.10 -13.44 -11.34
CA LYS A 326 22.30 -11.98 -11.39
C LYS A 326 22.37 -11.35 -10.03
N ASN A 327 23.12 -10.26 -9.96
CA ASN A 327 23.16 -9.37 -8.84
C ASN A 327 21.94 -8.43 -8.83
N ILE A 328 21.61 -7.91 -7.65
CA ILE A 328 20.61 -6.86 -7.49
C ILE A 328 21.12 -5.78 -6.52
N THR A 329 21.01 -4.53 -6.90
CA THR A 329 21.32 -3.43 -5.99
C THR A 329 20.15 -3.24 -5.02
N ILE A 330 20.34 -3.61 -3.75
CA ILE A 330 19.32 -3.59 -2.71
C ILE A 330 19.96 -3.23 -1.37
N GLN A 331 19.30 -2.43 -0.57
CA GLN A 331 19.74 -2.09 0.79
C GLN A 331 19.18 -3.07 1.81
N PRO A 332 19.83 -3.27 2.97
CA PRO A 332 19.27 -4.04 4.07
C PRO A 332 17.83 -3.61 4.39
N GLY A 333 16.96 -4.58 4.63
CA GLY A 333 15.54 -4.33 4.92
C GLY A 333 14.64 -4.12 3.72
N GLN A 334 15.17 -3.82 2.53
CA GLN A 334 14.36 -3.78 1.31
C GLN A 334 14.00 -5.21 0.83
N PHE A 335 13.04 -5.29 -0.08
CA PHE A 335 12.54 -6.56 -0.61
C PHE A 335 12.31 -6.48 -2.12
N VAL A 336 12.21 -7.65 -2.75
CA VAL A 336 11.85 -7.82 -4.15
C VAL A 336 10.52 -8.55 -4.27
N PHE A 337 9.85 -8.40 -5.41
CA PHE A 337 8.77 -9.30 -5.78
C PHE A 337 9.27 -10.37 -6.75
N ALA A 338 8.97 -11.63 -6.46
CA ALA A 338 9.12 -12.72 -7.40
C ALA A 338 7.75 -13.07 -7.98
N TRP A 339 7.67 -13.10 -9.31
CA TRP A 339 6.48 -13.43 -10.07
C TRP A 339 6.69 -14.73 -10.88
N VAL A 340 5.74 -15.63 -10.73
CA VAL A 340 5.60 -16.81 -11.59
C VAL A 340 4.23 -16.70 -12.26
N PRO A 341 4.16 -16.62 -13.58
CA PRO A 341 2.90 -16.58 -14.32
C PRO A 341 1.91 -17.64 -13.82
N GLU A 342 0.61 -17.30 -13.78
CA GLU A 342 -0.50 -18.14 -13.30
C GLU A 342 -0.50 -18.46 -11.79
N CYS A 343 0.65 -18.40 -11.10
CA CYS A 343 0.73 -18.57 -9.63
C CYS A 343 0.71 -17.24 -8.87
N GLY A 344 1.05 -16.12 -9.52
CA GLY A 344 1.03 -14.78 -8.92
C GLY A 344 2.40 -14.24 -8.55
N GLU A 345 2.44 -13.16 -7.78
CA GLU A 345 3.67 -12.58 -7.25
C GLU A 345 3.60 -12.42 -5.73
N LYS A 346 4.75 -12.50 -5.06
CA LYS A 346 4.88 -12.26 -3.62
C LYS A 346 6.20 -11.55 -3.30
N PRO A 347 6.23 -10.78 -2.18
CA PRO A 347 7.45 -10.15 -1.70
C PRO A 347 8.38 -11.16 -1.04
N PHE A 348 9.69 -11.00 -1.28
CA PHE A 348 10.76 -11.75 -0.63
C PHE A 348 11.88 -10.81 -0.22
N SER A 349 12.40 -11.00 0.99
CA SER A 349 13.65 -10.37 1.39
C SER A 349 14.81 -10.98 0.59
N ALA A 350 15.74 -10.15 0.14
CA ALA A 350 16.99 -10.65 -0.41
C ALA A 350 17.87 -11.13 0.76
N LEU A 351 18.15 -12.43 0.81
CA LEU A 351 19.08 -13.01 1.76
C LEU A 351 20.53 -12.59 1.44
N ASP A 352 20.89 -12.60 0.15
CA ASP A 352 22.12 -12.01 -0.39
C ASP A 352 21.80 -11.33 -1.73
N ASN A 353 22.66 -10.43 -2.18
CA ASN A 353 22.42 -9.58 -3.35
C ASN A 353 23.48 -9.75 -4.47
N GLU A 354 24.59 -10.44 -4.20
CA GLU A 354 25.72 -10.62 -5.13
C GLU A 354 26.25 -12.07 -5.12
N PRO A 355 25.58 -13.01 -5.82
CA PRO A 355 24.33 -12.90 -6.56
C PRO A 355 23.08 -12.90 -5.66
N LEU A 356 21.91 -12.56 -6.25
CA LEU A 356 20.64 -12.59 -5.51
C LEU A 356 20.36 -13.99 -4.96
N LYS A 357 20.12 -14.04 -3.63
CA LYS A 357 19.63 -15.23 -2.94
C LYS A 357 18.34 -14.93 -2.21
N MET A 358 17.37 -15.81 -2.32
CA MET A 358 16.09 -15.70 -1.62
C MET A 358 15.83 -16.93 -0.77
N LEU A 359 15.40 -16.72 0.46
CA LEU A 359 14.86 -17.80 1.29
C LEU A 359 13.40 -18.00 0.95
N VAL A 360 13.03 -19.22 0.58
CA VAL A 360 11.66 -19.58 0.20
C VAL A 360 11.13 -20.66 1.13
N GLN A 361 10.04 -20.34 1.84
CA GLN A 361 9.28 -21.32 2.64
C GLN A 361 7.95 -21.63 1.93
N LYS A 362 7.58 -22.91 1.90
CA LYS A 362 6.32 -23.39 1.33
C LYS A 362 5.11 -22.79 2.08
N ARG A 363 4.27 -22.04 1.35
CA ARG A 363 3.06 -21.37 1.89
C ARG A 363 1.85 -21.44 0.95
N GLY A 364 2.06 -21.79 -0.33
CA GLY A 364 1.01 -21.84 -1.34
C GLY A 364 1.58 -21.91 -2.76
N CYS A 365 0.71 -21.77 -3.78
CA CYS A 365 1.01 -22.01 -5.20
C CYS A 365 2.36 -21.43 -5.65
N LEU A 366 2.61 -20.13 -5.42
CA LEU A 366 3.86 -19.49 -5.86
C LEU A 366 5.10 -20.12 -5.21
N THR A 367 5.08 -20.29 -3.89
CA THR A 367 6.24 -20.84 -3.16
C THR A 367 6.45 -22.32 -3.48
N GLU A 368 5.39 -23.09 -3.75
CA GLU A 368 5.50 -24.46 -4.25
C GLU A 368 6.16 -24.53 -5.62
N LYS A 369 5.79 -23.63 -6.53
CA LYS A 369 6.44 -23.52 -7.86
C LYS A 369 7.89 -23.11 -7.73
N LEU A 370 8.23 -22.12 -6.89
CA LEU A 370 9.61 -21.71 -6.65
C LEU A 370 10.46 -22.85 -6.10
N LEU A 371 9.94 -23.61 -5.14
CA LEU A 371 10.63 -24.78 -4.58
C LEU A 371 10.76 -25.95 -5.58
N ALA A 372 9.88 -26.04 -6.57
CA ALA A 372 9.92 -27.05 -7.63
C ALA A 372 10.88 -26.70 -8.78
N LEU A 373 11.39 -25.46 -8.86
CA LEU A 373 12.32 -25.03 -9.91
C LEU A 373 13.57 -25.90 -9.97
N LYS A 374 14.11 -26.06 -11.18
CA LYS A 374 15.38 -26.71 -11.48
C LYS A 374 16.40 -25.68 -11.92
N THR A 375 17.69 -25.99 -11.81
CA THR A 375 18.77 -25.16 -12.36
C THR A 375 18.50 -24.84 -13.83
N GLY A 376 18.58 -23.55 -14.18
CA GLY A 376 18.27 -23.01 -15.50
C GLY A 376 16.84 -22.49 -15.67
N ASP A 377 15.90 -22.85 -14.79
CA ASP A 377 14.53 -22.31 -14.83
C ASP A 377 14.51 -20.82 -14.51
N GLU A 378 13.54 -20.11 -15.09
CA GLU A 378 13.44 -18.65 -15.03
C GLU A 378 12.37 -18.19 -14.04
N VAL A 379 12.67 -17.09 -13.36
CA VAL A 379 11.75 -16.35 -12.46
C VAL A 379 11.79 -14.87 -12.83
N PHE A 380 10.66 -14.21 -12.77
CA PHE A 380 10.58 -12.78 -13.02
C PHE A 380 10.63 -12.03 -11.69
N ILE A 381 11.57 -11.09 -11.56
CA ILE A 381 11.81 -10.35 -10.33
C ILE A 381 11.74 -8.85 -10.63
N ARG A 382 11.07 -8.10 -9.77
CA ARG A 382 11.05 -6.64 -9.78
C ARG A 382 11.38 -6.07 -8.41
N GLY A 383 11.91 -4.88 -8.40
CA GLY A 383 12.38 -4.19 -7.19
C GLY A 383 13.77 -3.58 -7.37
N PRO A 384 14.37 -3.06 -6.27
CA PRO A 384 13.94 -3.18 -4.87
C PRO A 384 12.73 -2.31 -4.51
N HIS A 385 12.04 -2.70 -3.44
CA HIS A 385 10.93 -1.97 -2.84
C HIS A 385 11.14 -1.79 -1.33
N GLY A 386 10.45 -0.82 -0.76
CA GLY A 386 10.57 -0.48 0.66
C GLY A 386 11.73 0.47 0.94
N LYS A 387 11.77 0.98 2.16
CA LYS A 387 12.90 1.77 2.66
C LYS A 387 14.02 0.85 3.11
N GLY A 388 15.24 1.18 2.76
CA GLY A 388 16.42 0.55 3.33
C GLY A 388 16.61 0.95 4.81
N ILE A 389 17.21 0.06 5.57
CA ILE A 389 17.69 0.36 6.91
C ILE A 389 19.00 1.15 6.78
N ILE A 390 19.05 2.30 7.44
CA ILE A 390 20.30 3.05 7.57
C ILE A 390 21.01 2.53 8.83
N SER A 391 22.14 1.88 8.64
CA SER A 391 22.92 1.30 9.74
C SER A 391 23.43 2.37 10.70
N GLN A 392 23.25 2.14 12.01
CA GLN A 392 23.69 3.06 13.07
C GLN A 392 24.96 2.51 13.74
N LYS A 393 26.11 2.69 13.06
CA LYS A 393 27.42 2.12 13.47
C LYS A 393 27.93 2.62 14.83
N ASP A 394 27.41 3.74 15.31
CA ASP A 394 27.74 4.33 16.61
C ASP A 394 26.93 3.72 17.79
N LYS A 395 26.01 2.80 17.50
CA LYS A 395 25.17 2.13 18.48
C LYS A 395 25.47 0.62 18.56
N LYS A 396 25.21 0.06 19.74
CA LYS A 396 25.13 -1.39 19.90
C LYS A 396 23.86 -1.88 19.20
N THR A 397 24.03 -2.67 18.15
CA THR A 397 22.90 -3.19 17.36
C THR A 397 22.55 -4.60 17.81
N ILE A 398 21.29 -4.80 18.16
CA ILE A 398 20.72 -6.10 18.52
C ILE A 398 19.68 -6.47 17.45
N ILE A 399 19.95 -7.56 16.77
CA ILE A 399 19.11 -8.13 15.71
C ILE A 399 18.37 -9.33 16.28
N VAL A 400 17.04 -9.35 16.20
CA VAL A 400 16.22 -10.49 16.63
C VAL A 400 15.43 -11.05 15.46
N GLY A 401 15.78 -12.26 15.03
CA GLY A 401 15.17 -12.95 13.92
C GLY A 401 14.43 -14.23 14.34
N GLY A 402 13.15 -14.35 13.96
CA GLY A 402 12.36 -15.56 14.17
C GLY A 402 12.14 -16.31 12.86
N GLY A 403 12.64 -17.55 12.75
CA GLY A 403 12.51 -18.37 11.54
C GLY A 403 13.00 -17.63 10.28
N CYS A 404 12.16 -17.56 9.24
CA CYS A 404 12.51 -16.87 7.99
C CYS A 404 12.77 -15.37 8.14
N GLY A 405 12.33 -14.74 9.24
CA GLY A 405 12.52 -13.31 9.46
C GLY A 405 13.98 -12.87 9.52
N ILE A 406 14.90 -13.75 9.91
CA ILE A 406 16.34 -13.44 9.91
C ILE A 406 16.87 -13.10 8.50
N ALA A 407 16.24 -13.63 7.43
CA ALA A 407 16.66 -13.37 6.06
C ALA A 407 16.58 -11.86 5.70
N ALA A 408 15.60 -11.13 6.26
CA ALA A 408 15.46 -9.68 6.06
C ALA A 408 16.56 -8.86 6.74
N LEU A 409 17.26 -9.46 7.71
CA LEU A 409 18.23 -8.80 8.58
C LEU A 409 19.67 -9.28 8.35
N TYR A 410 19.85 -10.34 7.55
CA TYR A 410 21.17 -10.93 7.29
C TYR A 410 22.14 -9.92 6.67
N GLN A 411 21.68 -9.16 5.66
CA GLN A 411 22.52 -8.14 5.03
C GLN A 411 22.89 -7.00 5.99
N LEU A 412 21.99 -6.64 6.91
CA LEU A 412 22.29 -5.65 7.94
C LEU A 412 23.39 -6.16 8.89
N ALA A 413 23.29 -7.42 9.33
CA ALA A 413 24.33 -8.04 10.16
C ALA A 413 25.69 -8.08 9.44
N LYS A 414 25.70 -8.43 8.17
CA LYS A 414 26.90 -8.46 7.30
C LYS A 414 27.52 -7.07 7.14
N GLU A 415 26.70 -6.04 6.93
CA GLU A 415 27.17 -4.63 6.76
C GLU A 415 27.76 -4.05 8.05
N LEU A 416 27.13 -4.33 9.20
CA LEU A 416 27.57 -3.84 10.50
C LEU A 416 28.85 -4.55 10.97
N GLY A 417 29.01 -5.83 10.64
CA GLY A 417 30.17 -6.64 11.06
C GLY A 417 30.16 -6.99 12.54
N THR A 418 31.30 -7.49 13.03
CA THR A 418 31.44 -8.01 14.42
C THR A 418 31.43 -6.93 15.50
N HIS A 419 31.65 -5.67 15.15
CA HIS A 419 31.70 -4.58 16.11
C HIS A 419 30.29 -4.20 16.58
N ASN A 420 30.02 -4.36 17.87
CA ASN A 420 28.77 -3.98 18.52
C ASN A 420 27.48 -4.63 17.95
N THR A 421 27.59 -5.77 17.24
CA THR A 421 26.42 -6.44 16.65
C THR A 421 26.20 -7.80 17.32
N GLU A 422 25.01 -7.99 17.89
CA GLU A 422 24.56 -9.27 18.42
C GLU A 422 23.29 -9.72 17.67
N VAL A 423 23.27 -10.99 17.23
CA VAL A 423 22.16 -11.61 16.52
C VAL A 423 21.51 -12.68 17.37
N PHE A 424 20.23 -12.55 17.62
CA PHE A 424 19.38 -13.55 18.27
C PHE A 424 18.55 -14.26 17.21
N PHE A 425 18.84 -15.53 16.96
CA PHE A 425 18.15 -16.33 15.96
C PHE A 425 17.33 -17.45 16.62
N GLY A 426 15.99 -17.30 16.60
CA GLY A 426 15.04 -18.29 17.08
C GLY A 426 14.43 -19.11 15.94
N ALA A 427 14.38 -20.45 16.09
CA ALA A 427 13.72 -21.34 15.16
C ALA A 427 12.96 -22.45 15.89
N ARG A 428 12.05 -23.15 15.20
CA ARG A 428 11.33 -24.30 15.79
C ARG A 428 12.25 -25.50 16.05
N ASP A 429 13.21 -25.74 15.16
CA ASP A 429 14.17 -26.84 15.21
C ASP A 429 15.43 -26.53 14.39
N LYS A 430 16.44 -27.40 14.46
CA LYS A 430 17.72 -27.25 13.74
C LYS A 430 17.58 -27.16 12.22
N LYS A 431 16.59 -27.82 11.61
CA LYS A 431 16.41 -27.83 10.14
C LYS A 431 15.95 -26.47 9.59
N HIS A 432 15.38 -25.61 10.47
CA HIS A 432 14.92 -24.27 10.14
C HIS A 432 15.93 -23.17 10.51
N LEU A 433 17.15 -23.57 10.87
CA LEU A 433 18.31 -22.68 11.02
C LEU A 433 19.12 -22.68 9.73
N PHE A 434 19.51 -21.52 9.27
CA PHE A 434 20.33 -21.35 8.07
C PHE A 434 21.32 -20.20 8.26
N TYR A 435 22.43 -20.23 7.54
CA TYR A 435 23.46 -19.19 7.56
C TYR A 435 24.05 -18.90 8.95
N ILE A 436 24.03 -19.90 9.85
CA ILE A 436 24.56 -19.73 11.22
C ILE A 436 26.05 -19.45 11.20
N LYS A 437 26.83 -20.15 10.36
CA LYS A 437 28.29 -19.95 10.24
C LYS A 437 28.58 -18.57 9.66
N GLU A 438 27.85 -18.18 8.63
CA GLU A 438 27.98 -16.89 7.96
C GLU A 438 27.64 -15.74 8.92
N LEU A 439 26.59 -15.87 9.73
CA LEU A 439 26.25 -14.92 10.79
C LEU A 439 27.34 -14.84 11.86
N MET A 440 27.91 -15.98 12.29
CA MET A 440 29.01 -16.03 13.25
C MET A 440 30.28 -15.35 12.75
N ASN A 441 30.50 -15.29 11.44
CA ASN A 441 31.62 -14.58 10.85
C ASN A 441 31.49 -13.05 10.93
N CYS A 442 30.26 -12.53 11.08
CA CYS A 442 30.00 -11.09 11.09
C CYS A 442 29.31 -10.57 12.36
N SER A 443 29.02 -11.44 13.35
CA SER A 443 28.32 -11.02 14.58
C SER A 443 28.49 -12.03 15.70
N THR A 444 28.16 -11.64 16.95
CA THR A 444 27.93 -12.58 18.05
C THR A 444 26.53 -13.18 17.89
N VAL A 445 26.41 -14.50 17.76
CA VAL A 445 25.13 -15.17 17.46
C VAL A 445 24.63 -15.99 18.65
N TRP A 446 23.40 -15.71 19.06
CA TRP A 446 22.66 -16.44 20.08
C TRP A 446 21.57 -17.27 19.42
N VAL A 447 21.67 -18.59 19.45
CA VAL A 447 20.73 -19.50 18.82
C VAL A 447 19.83 -20.17 19.82
N THR A 448 18.52 -20.20 19.51
CA THR A 448 17.52 -20.91 20.31
C THR A 448 16.61 -21.73 19.41
N THR A 449 16.39 -23.01 19.76
CA THR A 449 15.38 -23.84 19.09
C THR A 449 14.33 -24.30 20.11
N ASN A 450 13.05 -24.30 19.67
CA ASN A 450 11.96 -24.64 20.57
C ASN A 450 12.09 -26.07 21.11
N ASP A 451 12.55 -27.02 20.26
CA ASP A 451 12.75 -28.42 20.61
C ASP A 451 14.08 -28.72 21.30
N GLY A 452 15.05 -27.78 21.28
CA GLY A 452 16.39 -27.95 21.83
C GLY A 452 17.35 -28.73 20.92
N SER A 453 17.01 -28.93 19.66
CA SER A 453 17.85 -29.66 18.69
C SER A 453 19.15 -28.94 18.32
N PHE A 454 19.22 -27.61 18.57
CA PHE A 454 20.44 -26.82 18.43
C PHE A 454 20.37 -25.54 19.28
N GLY A 455 21.50 -25.14 19.84
CA GLY A 455 21.59 -23.96 20.71
C GLY A 455 20.85 -24.17 22.05
N LYS A 456 20.25 -23.09 22.57
CA LYS A 456 19.45 -23.16 23.81
C LYS A 456 18.05 -23.67 23.48
N LYS A 457 17.48 -24.52 24.33
CA LYS A 457 16.07 -24.93 24.23
C LYS A 457 15.16 -23.84 24.76
N GLY A 458 14.07 -23.55 24.04
CA GLY A 458 13.01 -22.60 24.45
C GLY A 458 12.76 -21.50 23.43
N PHE A 459 12.28 -20.36 23.89
CA PHE A 459 11.99 -19.20 23.05
C PHE A 459 13.14 -18.19 23.08
N ILE A 460 13.34 -17.49 21.95
CA ILE A 460 14.41 -16.50 21.81
C ILE A 460 14.29 -15.34 22.80
N SER A 461 13.07 -14.98 23.21
CA SER A 461 12.80 -13.95 24.21
C SER A 461 13.51 -14.18 25.55
N GLU A 462 13.62 -15.43 25.99
CA GLU A 462 14.33 -15.78 27.24
C GLU A 462 15.84 -15.55 27.11
N SER A 463 16.43 -15.91 25.98
CA SER A 463 17.85 -15.67 25.71
C SER A 463 18.17 -14.19 25.60
N LEU A 464 17.27 -13.45 24.92
CA LEU A 464 17.35 -11.99 24.79
C LEU A 464 17.29 -11.32 26.17
N GLN A 465 16.28 -11.60 26.98
CA GLN A 465 16.12 -11.02 28.33
C GLN A 465 17.33 -11.23 29.19
N ARG A 466 17.89 -12.45 29.21
CA ARG A 466 19.10 -12.75 30.01
C ARG A 466 20.28 -11.93 29.53
N ARG A 467 20.52 -11.85 28.22
CA ARG A 467 21.64 -11.09 27.66
C ARG A 467 21.51 -9.59 27.91
N LEU A 468 20.29 -9.04 27.78
CA LEU A 468 20.03 -7.63 28.06
C LEU A 468 20.31 -7.26 29.53
N ASN A 469 19.95 -8.14 30.47
CA ASN A 469 20.36 -7.96 31.89
C ASN A 469 21.89 -7.91 32.06
N GLU A 470 22.65 -8.72 31.30
CA GLU A 470 24.10 -8.66 31.33
C GLU A 470 24.67 -7.38 30.73
N ILE A 471 24.07 -6.88 29.63
CA ILE A 471 24.45 -5.59 29.03
C ILE A 471 24.24 -4.45 30.04
N GLU A 472 23.11 -4.43 30.72
CA GLU A 472 22.81 -3.42 31.74
C GLU A 472 23.76 -3.50 32.94
N THR A 473 23.94 -4.70 33.50
CA THR A 473 24.65 -4.87 34.77
C THR A 473 26.16 -4.93 34.64
N LYS A 474 26.71 -5.39 33.51
CA LYS A 474 28.13 -5.58 33.29
C LYS A 474 28.75 -4.59 32.32
N GLU A 475 28.04 -4.25 31.25
CA GLU A 475 28.54 -3.36 30.18
C GLU A 475 28.13 -1.90 30.41
N HIS A 476 27.05 -1.67 31.18
CA HIS A 476 26.53 -0.34 31.51
C HIS A 476 26.23 0.52 30.24
N THR A 477 25.80 -0.14 29.15
CA THR A 477 25.51 0.56 27.87
C THR A 477 24.27 1.44 28.04
N PRO A 478 24.34 2.76 27.75
CA PRO A 478 23.18 3.65 27.85
C PRO A 478 22.08 3.28 26.85
N LYS A 479 20.82 3.50 27.23
CA LYS A 479 19.64 3.15 26.40
C LYS A 479 19.65 3.83 25.03
N GLU A 480 20.18 5.06 24.93
CA GLU A 480 20.32 5.83 23.69
C GLU A 480 21.30 5.18 22.70
N LYS A 481 22.22 4.37 23.22
CA LYS A 481 23.27 3.69 22.46
C LYS A 481 22.91 2.26 22.06
N ILE A 482 21.68 1.82 22.30
CA ILE A 482 21.19 0.50 21.89
C ILE A 482 20.11 0.69 20.83
N VAL A 483 20.18 -0.08 19.73
CA VAL A 483 19.17 -0.14 18.69
C VAL A 483 18.78 -1.59 18.41
N PHE A 484 17.47 -1.83 18.23
CA PHE A 484 16.91 -3.14 17.92
C PHE A 484 16.32 -3.18 16.50
N TYR A 485 16.55 -4.29 15.81
CA TYR A 485 15.91 -4.64 14.55
C TYR A 485 15.30 -6.04 14.65
N ASN A 486 13.97 -6.11 14.53
CA ASN A 486 13.19 -7.30 14.80
C ASN A 486 12.44 -7.75 13.54
N CYS A 487 12.53 -9.03 13.20
CA CYS A 487 11.74 -9.63 12.12
C CYS A 487 11.39 -11.08 12.44
N GLY A 488 10.10 -11.41 12.37
CA GLY A 488 9.61 -12.77 12.65
C GLY A 488 8.11 -12.79 12.92
N PRO A 489 7.61 -13.91 13.48
CA PRO A 489 6.20 -14.04 13.80
C PRO A 489 5.69 -12.93 14.72
N GLU A 490 4.47 -12.44 14.47
CA GLU A 490 3.86 -11.35 15.24
C GLU A 490 3.86 -11.62 16.75
N ALA A 491 3.58 -12.86 17.16
CA ALA A 491 3.62 -13.27 18.56
C ALA A 491 5.00 -13.08 19.20
N MET A 492 6.08 -13.36 18.47
CA MET A 492 7.45 -13.12 18.93
C MET A 492 7.68 -11.61 19.12
N ILE A 493 7.36 -10.81 18.11
CA ILE A 493 7.55 -9.36 18.13
C ILE A 493 6.80 -8.73 19.31
N LYS A 494 5.52 -9.09 19.51
CA LYS A 494 4.72 -8.63 20.66
C LYS A 494 5.32 -9.02 22.02
N THR A 495 6.03 -10.15 22.08
CA THR A 495 6.67 -10.60 23.32
C THR A 495 7.97 -9.85 23.60
N ILE A 496 8.78 -9.56 22.56
CA ILE A 496 10.11 -8.97 22.75
C ILE A 496 10.07 -7.44 22.92
N ILE A 497 9.16 -6.72 22.26
CA ILE A 497 9.08 -5.25 22.39
C ILE A 497 9.01 -4.79 23.86
N PRO A 498 8.13 -5.30 24.74
CA PRO A 498 8.10 -4.88 26.14
C PRO A 498 9.39 -5.22 26.93
N ILE A 499 10.16 -6.20 26.47
CA ILE A 499 11.47 -6.52 27.01
C ILE A 499 12.47 -5.45 26.59
N GLU A 500 12.54 -5.15 25.30
CA GLU A 500 13.48 -4.20 24.70
C GLU A 500 13.30 -2.76 25.19
N GLU A 501 12.05 -2.32 25.42
CA GLU A 501 11.71 -1.00 25.96
C GLU A 501 12.32 -0.72 27.35
N LYS A 502 12.71 -1.75 28.08
CA LYS A 502 13.42 -1.59 29.36
C LYS A 502 14.88 -1.18 29.15
N TYR A 503 15.47 -1.50 27.99
CA TYR A 503 16.90 -1.37 27.71
C TYR A 503 17.25 -0.41 26.58
N ALA A 504 16.29 0.02 25.78
CA ALA A 504 16.47 1.02 24.74
C ALA A 504 15.35 2.05 24.74
N LEU A 505 15.57 3.16 24.05
CA LEU A 505 14.52 4.14 23.77
C LEU A 505 13.56 3.53 22.73
N LYS A 506 12.27 3.81 22.85
CA LYS A 506 11.23 3.29 21.94
C LYS A 506 11.51 3.64 20.47
N GLU A 507 12.03 4.83 20.20
CA GLU A 507 12.43 5.29 18.87
C GLU A 507 13.62 4.51 18.28
N ASN A 508 14.32 3.73 19.07
CA ASN A 508 15.42 2.86 18.63
C ASN A 508 14.99 1.39 18.45
N ILE A 509 13.70 1.08 18.52
CA ILE A 509 13.19 -0.29 18.33
C ILE A 509 12.43 -0.33 17.02
N TYR A 510 12.95 -1.07 16.04
CA TYR A 510 12.39 -1.22 14.71
C TYR A 510 11.92 -2.65 14.46
N CYS A 511 10.73 -2.81 13.92
CA CYS A 511 10.16 -4.11 13.65
C CYS A 511 9.59 -4.20 12.23
N SER A 512 9.78 -5.35 11.62
CA SER A 512 9.06 -5.72 10.39
C SER A 512 7.95 -6.69 10.73
N ILE A 513 6.70 -6.28 10.48
CA ILE A 513 5.50 -7.09 10.70
C ILE A 513 5.00 -7.62 9.36
N GLU A 514 4.52 -8.85 9.35
CA GLU A 514 3.88 -9.44 8.18
C GLU A 514 2.59 -8.69 7.82
N ASN A 515 2.62 -7.92 6.73
CA ASN A 515 1.45 -7.29 6.12
C ASN A 515 1.30 -7.75 4.66
N ILE A 516 0.06 -7.88 4.21
CA ILE A 516 -0.23 -8.27 2.82
C ILE A 516 0.26 -7.17 1.88
N THR A 517 1.42 -7.35 1.26
CA THR A 517 1.98 -6.41 0.31
C THR A 517 1.65 -6.83 -1.12
N LYS A 518 0.92 -5.97 -1.85
CA LYS A 518 0.45 -6.25 -3.21
C LYS A 518 1.11 -5.39 -4.30
N CYS A 519 1.17 -4.06 -4.15
CA CYS A 519 1.71 -3.19 -5.20
C CYS A 519 3.20 -2.86 -5.04
N GLY A 520 3.70 -2.73 -3.82
CA GLY A 520 5.08 -2.34 -3.52
C GLY A 520 5.40 -0.84 -3.63
N VAL A 521 4.43 -0.02 -4.06
CA VAL A 521 4.63 1.42 -4.37
C VAL A 521 3.65 2.33 -3.62
N GLY A 522 3.08 1.89 -2.52
CA GLY A 522 2.27 2.71 -1.61
C GLY A 522 0.87 3.10 -2.09
N ILE A 523 0.42 2.64 -3.26
CA ILE A 523 -0.86 3.06 -3.85
C ILE A 523 -2.04 2.25 -3.32
N CYS A 524 -1.96 0.90 -3.34
CA CYS A 524 -3.14 0.05 -3.12
C CYS A 524 -3.57 -0.05 -1.65
N GLY A 525 -2.71 0.34 -0.71
CA GLY A 525 -2.96 0.36 0.74
C GLY A 525 -3.16 -1.00 1.41
N SER A 526 -2.99 -2.13 0.69
CA SER A 526 -3.17 -3.48 1.26
C SER A 526 -2.19 -3.78 2.41
N CYS A 527 -1.06 -3.09 2.46
CA CYS A 527 -0.02 -3.24 3.48
C CYS A 527 -0.15 -2.21 4.63
N ALA A 528 -1.31 -1.58 4.79
CA ALA A 528 -1.52 -0.61 5.86
C ALA A 528 -1.50 -1.29 7.24
N SER A 529 -0.69 -0.75 8.16
CA SER A 529 -0.65 -1.15 9.56
C SER A 529 -1.85 -0.58 10.33
N LYS A 530 -2.01 -0.99 11.59
CA LYS A 530 -3.04 -0.43 12.50
C LYS A 530 -2.86 1.07 12.76
N THR A 531 -1.65 1.60 12.61
CA THR A 531 -1.35 3.04 12.76
C THR A 531 -1.42 3.83 11.45
N GLY A 532 -1.83 3.17 10.34
CA GLY A 532 -1.99 3.78 9.03
C GLY A 532 -0.69 3.92 8.21
N LYS A 533 0.41 3.31 8.64
CA LYS A 533 1.65 3.22 7.85
C LYS A 533 1.50 2.17 6.75
N ARG A 534 2.00 2.46 5.56
CA ARG A 534 2.04 1.53 4.42
C ARG A 534 3.42 0.90 4.35
N THR A 535 3.58 -0.32 4.83
CA THR A 535 4.89 -0.96 5.03
C THR A 535 5.76 -1.04 3.78
N CYS A 536 5.16 -1.02 2.59
CA CYS A 536 5.91 -1.03 1.32
C CYS A 536 6.57 0.31 0.94
N VAL A 537 6.27 1.42 1.62
CA VAL A 537 6.87 2.74 1.39
C VAL A 537 7.27 3.45 2.69
N ASP A 538 6.57 3.22 3.79
CA ASP A 538 6.91 3.76 5.11
C ASP A 538 7.91 2.84 5.86
N GLY A 539 8.07 1.55 5.43
CA GLY A 539 8.92 0.51 6.01
C GLY A 539 9.65 -0.31 4.94
N PRO A 540 9.87 -1.63 5.14
CA PRO A 540 9.13 -2.56 6.00
C PRO A 540 9.49 -2.54 7.49
N PHE A 541 10.65 -2.01 7.87
CA PHE A 541 10.99 -1.82 9.29
C PHE A 541 10.42 -0.49 9.77
N ILE A 542 9.44 -0.55 10.64
CA ILE A 542 8.79 0.62 11.25
C ILE A 542 9.08 0.67 12.74
N ASN A 543 9.04 1.86 13.31
CA ASN A 543 9.32 2.04 14.73
C ASN A 543 8.25 1.35 15.60
N SER A 544 8.63 0.79 16.76
CA SER A 544 7.74 0.06 17.66
C SER A 544 6.54 0.91 18.13
N THR A 545 6.70 2.23 18.25
CA THR A 545 5.60 3.15 18.62
C THR A 545 4.51 3.25 17.56
N GLU A 546 4.75 2.75 16.35
CA GLU A 546 3.84 2.80 15.21
C GLU A 546 3.34 1.40 14.78
N ILE A 547 3.49 0.39 15.66
CA ILE A 547 3.13 -1.01 15.36
C ILE A 547 1.78 -1.42 15.96
N GLU A 548 1.31 -0.82 17.03
CA GLU A 548 0.09 -1.20 17.78
C GLU A 548 -1.21 -1.20 16.98
#